data_e091823e29889866ec0e0fa313c23db4
#
_entry.id   e091823e29889866ec0e0fa313c23db4
#
_cell.length_a   1.000
_cell.length_b   1.000
_cell.length_c   1.000
_cell.angle_alpha   90.00
_cell.angle_beta   90.00
_cell.angle_gamma   90.00
#
_symmetry.space_group_name_H-M   'P 1'
#
loop_
_entity.id
_entity.type
_entity.pdbx_description
1 polymer ?
#
loop_
_entity_poly.entity_id
_entity_poly.type
_entity_poly.pdbx_seq_one_letter_code
_entity_poly.pdbx_strand_id
1 'polypeptide(L)'
;MARVAFVMDKLLRKIGLSGRSFVPMLIGFGCSVPAIMATRTLSSDRDRKMTILLTPYMSCSAKIPIYAVFTAAFFTKYRALVMIGLYATGILLGIIVALILKRTAFRGEPVPFVMELPNYRMPSPKSVFLLLWEKARDCLQRAFTVIFIATIIIWFLQSFDTRLNVVDDSADSLLAMIGKFIAPIFKPLGFGDWRAVTALISGFTAKVAVVSTL
;
A
#
# COMPACT_ATOMS: atom_id res chain seq x y z
N MET A 1 22.57 -7.79 4.11
CA MET A 1 21.55 -7.61 3.05
C MET A 1 21.85 -8.39 1.78
N ALA A 2 23.05 -8.28 1.18
CA ALA A 2 23.38 -9.00 -0.08
C ALA A 2 23.22 -10.52 0.00
N ARG A 3 23.70 -11.16 1.07
CA ARG A 3 23.53 -12.62 1.29
C ARG A 3 22.07 -13.04 1.39
N VAL A 4 21.24 -12.26 2.08
CA VAL A 4 19.80 -12.54 2.21
C VAL A 4 19.11 -12.41 0.85
N ALA A 5 19.44 -11.35 0.08
CA ALA A 5 18.91 -11.16 -1.27
C ALA A 5 19.30 -12.33 -2.19
N PHE A 6 20.52 -12.87 -2.06
CA PHE A 6 20.97 -14.03 -2.83
C PHE A 6 20.19 -15.30 -2.48
N VAL A 7 19.97 -15.58 -1.20
CA VAL A 7 19.17 -16.74 -0.76
C VAL A 7 17.72 -16.62 -1.23
N MET A 8 17.17 -15.42 -1.11
CA MET A 8 15.79 -15.13 -1.51
C MET A 8 15.60 -15.10 -3.02
N ASP A 9 16.67 -14.89 -3.80
CA ASP A 9 16.62 -14.86 -5.27
C ASP A 9 16.07 -16.15 -5.84
N LYS A 10 16.49 -17.29 -5.30
CA LYS A 10 15.98 -18.62 -5.71
C LYS A 10 14.47 -18.76 -5.52
N LEU A 11 13.93 -18.18 -4.43
CA LEU A 11 12.50 -18.25 -4.14
C LEU A 11 11.72 -17.24 -4.99
N LEU A 12 12.22 -16.00 -5.09
CA LEU A 12 11.55 -14.92 -5.80
C LEU A 12 11.53 -15.13 -7.33
N ARG A 13 12.53 -15.78 -7.89
CA ARG A 13 12.52 -16.15 -9.31
C ARG A 13 11.38 -17.11 -9.67
N LYS A 14 10.94 -17.97 -8.77
CA LYS A 14 9.77 -18.83 -9.01
C LYS A 14 8.52 -18.00 -9.29
N ILE A 15 8.36 -16.88 -8.60
CA ILE A 15 7.24 -15.93 -8.77
C ILE A 15 7.54 -14.82 -9.79
N GLY A 16 8.73 -14.85 -10.43
CA GLY A 16 9.09 -13.93 -11.52
C GLY A 16 9.73 -12.61 -11.08
N LEU A 17 10.21 -12.52 -9.84
CA LEU A 17 10.91 -11.37 -9.27
C LEU A 17 12.41 -11.65 -9.10
N SER A 18 13.23 -10.61 -9.15
CA SER A 18 14.65 -10.70 -8.80
C SER A 18 14.85 -10.63 -7.28
N GLY A 19 15.96 -11.19 -6.78
CA GLY A 19 16.30 -11.16 -5.36
C GLY A 19 16.43 -9.75 -4.76
N ARG A 20 16.71 -8.74 -5.59
CA ARG A 20 16.73 -7.32 -5.16
C ARG A 20 15.35 -6.79 -4.79
N SER A 21 14.27 -7.35 -5.35
CA SER A 21 12.89 -6.98 -5.03
C SER A 21 12.49 -7.33 -3.59
N PHE A 22 13.26 -8.21 -2.92
CA PHE A 22 13.02 -8.60 -1.54
C PHE A 22 13.03 -7.38 -0.58
N VAL A 23 13.99 -6.47 -0.75
CA VAL A 23 14.15 -5.31 0.15
C VAL A 23 12.95 -4.36 0.06
N PRO A 24 12.53 -3.88 -1.13
CA PRO A 24 11.29 -3.10 -1.27
C PRO A 24 10.05 -3.81 -0.71
N MET A 25 9.91 -5.12 -0.96
CA MET A 25 8.77 -5.89 -0.45
C MET A 25 8.76 -5.95 1.09
N LEU A 26 9.92 -6.14 1.70
CA LEU A 26 10.06 -6.16 3.16
C LEU A 26 9.69 -4.81 3.77
N ILE A 27 10.15 -3.70 3.17
CA ILE A 27 9.74 -2.34 3.56
C ILE A 27 8.23 -2.14 3.40
N GLY A 28 7.60 -2.81 2.42
CA GLY A 28 6.17 -2.78 2.16
C GLY A 28 5.29 -3.26 3.32
N PHE A 29 5.79 -4.15 4.17
CA PHE A 29 5.11 -4.53 5.42
C PHE A 29 5.06 -3.38 6.45
N GLY A 30 6.01 -2.46 6.42
CA GLY A 30 5.97 -1.25 7.23
C GLY A 30 5.11 -0.17 6.58
N CYS A 31 5.50 0.31 5.43
CA CYS A 31 4.80 1.36 4.70
C CYS A 31 5.00 1.21 3.19
N SER A 32 3.90 1.30 2.42
CA SER A 32 3.94 1.17 0.96
C SER A 32 4.66 2.33 0.25
N VAL A 33 4.65 3.54 0.82
CA VAL A 33 5.29 4.72 0.19
C VAL A 33 6.80 4.55 0.08
N PRO A 34 7.56 4.33 1.18
CA PRO A 34 9.01 4.11 1.08
C PRO A 34 9.33 2.80 0.34
N ALA A 35 8.46 1.78 0.37
CA ALA A 35 8.64 0.57 -0.40
C ALA A 35 8.65 0.87 -1.92
N ILE A 36 7.68 1.63 -2.41
CA ILE A 36 7.62 2.05 -3.81
C ILE A 36 8.82 2.93 -4.18
N MET A 37 9.24 3.84 -3.29
CA MET A 37 10.44 4.65 -3.51
C MET A 37 11.71 3.78 -3.58
N ALA A 38 11.81 2.74 -2.76
CA ALA A 38 12.93 1.81 -2.77
C ALA A 38 13.02 0.99 -4.06
N THR A 39 11.92 0.80 -4.81
CA THR A 39 11.95 0.11 -6.11
C THR A 39 12.80 0.82 -7.17
N ARG A 40 13.12 2.11 -6.96
CA ARG A 40 14.02 2.87 -7.86
C ARG A 40 15.45 2.32 -7.89
N THR A 41 15.83 1.54 -6.87
CA THR A 41 17.14 0.87 -6.82
C THR A 41 17.21 -0.39 -7.70
N LEU A 42 16.06 -0.83 -8.23
CA LEU A 42 16.00 -1.97 -9.13
C LEU A 42 16.48 -1.57 -10.53
N SER A 43 17.38 -2.36 -11.08
CA SER A 43 17.99 -2.11 -12.40
C SER A 43 17.05 -2.44 -13.57
N SER A 44 16.07 -3.33 -13.35
CA SER A 44 15.11 -3.76 -14.38
C SER A 44 13.78 -3.02 -14.22
N ASP A 45 13.33 -2.35 -15.28
CA ASP A 45 12.01 -1.70 -15.32
C ASP A 45 10.86 -2.69 -15.15
N ARG A 46 11.03 -3.91 -15.64
CA ARG A 46 10.08 -5.00 -15.48
C ARG A 46 9.91 -5.36 -14.00
N ASP A 47 11.02 -5.63 -13.31
CA ASP A 47 11.02 -6.02 -11.90
C ASP A 47 10.52 -4.86 -11.03
N ARG A 48 10.87 -3.62 -11.39
CA ARG A 48 10.37 -2.41 -10.72
C ARG A 48 8.85 -2.30 -10.80
N LYS A 49 8.29 -2.37 -12.01
CA LYS A 49 6.83 -2.29 -12.23
C LYS A 49 6.10 -3.42 -11.52
N MET A 50 6.62 -4.65 -11.62
CA MET A 50 6.04 -5.81 -10.96
C MET A 50 6.06 -5.67 -9.43
N THR A 51 7.17 -5.21 -8.86
CA THR A 51 7.29 -4.97 -7.42
C THR A 51 6.33 -3.87 -6.94
N ILE A 52 6.18 -2.78 -7.70
CA ILE A 52 5.23 -1.71 -7.41
C ILE A 52 3.79 -2.24 -7.37
N LEU A 53 3.41 -3.06 -8.35
CA LEU A 53 2.06 -3.64 -8.43
C LEU A 53 1.78 -4.62 -7.28
N LEU A 54 2.79 -5.31 -6.77
CA LEU A 54 2.66 -6.26 -5.67
C LEU A 54 2.69 -5.61 -4.29
N THR A 55 3.32 -4.45 -4.15
CA THR A 55 3.43 -3.73 -2.86
C THR A 55 2.08 -3.50 -2.16
N PRO A 56 0.96 -3.13 -2.82
CA PRO A 56 -0.34 -2.95 -2.17
C PRO A 56 -0.93 -4.20 -1.54
N TYR A 57 -0.54 -5.40 -1.99
CA TYR A 57 -1.00 -6.67 -1.40
C TYR A 57 -0.34 -6.96 -0.06
N MET A 58 0.82 -6.35 0.21
CA MET A 58 1.46 -6.47 1.51
C MET A 58 0.64 -5.74 2.58
N SER A 59 0.44 -6.42 3.71
CA SER A 59 -0.29 -5.84 4.84
C SER A 59 0.63 -4.88 5.60
N CYS A 60 0.53 -3.59 5.29
CA CYS A 60 1.32 -2.55 5.96
C CYS A 60 0.73 -2.17 7.32
N SER A 61 1.51 -1.48 8.15
CA SER A 61 1.11 -1.05 9.48
C SER A 61 -0.18 -0.22 9.51
N ALA A 62 -0.49 0.53 8.45
CA ALA A 62 -1.73 1.29 8.33
C ALA A 62 -3.00 0.41 8.18
N LYS A 63 -2.87 -0.86 7.81
CA LYS A 63 -3.99 -1.80 7.74
C LYS A 63 -4.32 -2.44 9.11
N ILE A 64 -3.37 -2.44 10.04
CA ILE A 64 -3.54 -3.08 11.36
C ILE A 64 -4.72 -2.50 12.14
N PRO A 65 -4.88 -1.17 12.28
CA PRO A 65 -6.05 -0.59 12.96
C PRO A 65 -7.38 -1.00 12.32
N ILE A 66 -7.42 -1.04 10.98
CA ILE A 66 -8.62 -1.45 10.23
C ILE A 66 -8.97 -2.91 10.56
N TYR A 67 -7.98 -3.80 10.50
CA TYR A 67 -8.17 -5.21 10.86
C TYR A 67 -8.60 -5.37 12.32
N ALA A 68 -8.04 -4.56 13.24
CA ALA A 68 -8.39 -4.60 14.66
C ALA A 68 -9.87 -4.22 14.89
N VAL A 69 -10.36 -3.15 14.25
CA VAL A 69 -11.76 -2.73 14.34
C VAL A 69 -12.70 -3.80 13.78
N PHE A 70 -12.41 -4.32 12.58
CA PHE A 70 -13.22 -5.37 11.96
C PHE A 70 -13.25 -6.65 12.79
N THR A 71 -12.09 -7.12 13.25
CA THR A 71 -12.02 -8.32 14.06
C THR A 71 -12.67 -8.14 15.44
N ALA A 72 -12.64 -6.93 16.00
CA ALA A 72 -13.32 -6.61 17.23
C ALA A 72 -14.86 -6.63 17.07
N ALA A 73 -15.36 -6.14 15.93
CA ALA A 73 -16.79 -6.07 15.65
C ALA A 73 -17.41 -7.44 15.34
N PHE A 74 -16.71 -8.27 14.55
CA PHE A 74 -17.28 -9.53 14.05
C PHE A 74 -16.81 -10.78 14.80
N PHE A 75 -15.61 -10.77 15.38
CA PHE A 75 -14.97 -11.96 15.97
C PHE A 75 -14.46 -11.70 17.39
N THR A 76 -15.33 -11.84 18.38
CA THR A 76 -14.99 -11.61 19.80
C THR A 76 -14.01 -12.65 20.36
N LYS A 77 -14.11 -13.92 19.93
CA LYS A 77 -13.38 -15.05 20.53
C LYS A 77 -12.03 -15.37 19.87
N TYR A 78 -11.89 -15.12 18.53
CA TYR A 78 -10.71 -15.55 17.75
C TYR A 78 -10.02 -14.39 17.01
N ARG A 79 -9.96 -13.19 17.61
CA ARG A 79 -9.43 -11.96 16.99
C ARG A 79 -8.03 -12.13 16.41
N ALA A 80 -7.10 -12.70 17.19
CA ALA A 80 -5.73 -12.89 16.77
C ALA A 80 -5.60 -13.85 15.58
N LEU A 81 -6.36 -14.94 15.59
CA LEU A 81 -6.32 -15.96 14.54
C LEU A 81 -6.87 -15.40 13.22
N VAL A 82 -7.94 -14.60 13.29
CA VAL A 82 -8.52 -13.92 12.12
C VAL A 82 -7.55 -12.88 11.56
N MET A 83 -6.86 -12.11 12.42
CA MET A 83 -5.83 -11.16 11.97
C MET A 83 -4.69 -11.86 11.23
N ILE A 84 -4.17 -12.96 11.77
CA ILE A 84 -3.13 -13.76 11.10
C ILE A 84 -3.65 -14.31 9.78
N GLY A 85 -4.90 -14.79 9.73
CA GLY A 85 -5.54 -15.25 8.51
C GLY A 85 -5.64 -14.17 7.44
N LEU A 86 -6.00 -12.94 7.80
CA LEU A 86 -6.04 -11.80 6.87
C LEU A 86 -4.65 -11.45 6.32
N TYR A 87 -3.61 -11.50 7.17
CA TYR A 87 -2.24 -11.31 6.73
C TYR A 87 -1.79 -12.40 5.73
N ALA A 88 -2.05 -13.66 6.09
CA ALA A 88 -1.72 -14.80 5.22
C ALA A 88 -2.47 -14.72 3.88
N THR A 89 -3.74 -14.34 3.89
CA THR A 89 -4.55 -14.15 2.69
C THR A 89 -3.98 -13.05 1.80
N GLY A 90 -3.53 -11.93 2.38
CA GLY A 90 -2.88 -10.85 1.63
C GLY A 90 -1.60 -11.32 0.91
N ILE A 91 -0.76 -12.11 1.59
CA ILE A 91 0.46 -12.67 1.02
C ILE A 91 0.13 -13.68 -0.10
N LEU A 92 -0.83 -14.59 0.14
CA LEU A 92 -1.27 -15.58 -0.84
C LEU A 92 -1.81 -14.91 -2.10
N LEU A 93 -2.68 -13.92 -1.95
CA LEU A 93 -3.19 -13.13 -3.09
C LEU A 93 -2.06 -12.42 -3.83
N GLY A 94 -1.09 -11.85 -3.14
CA GLY A 94 0.10 -11.26 -3.74
C GLY A 94 0.89 -12.27 -4.59
N ILE A 95 1.08 -13.49 -4.10
CA ILE A 95 1.77 -14.56 -4.84
C ILE A 95 0.96 -14.97 -6.07
N ILE A 96 -0.35 -15.16 -5.95
CA ILE A 96 -1.24 -15.54 -7.07
C ILE A 96 -1.19 -14.45 -8.15
N VAL A 97 -1.33 -13.18 -7.77
CA VAL A 97 -1.25 -12.05 -8.70
C VAL A 97 0.13 -11.98 -9.37
N ALA A 98 1.21 -12.21 -8.62
CA ALA A 98 2.56 -12.27 -9.17
C ALA A 98 2.70 -13.35 -10.26
N LEU A 99 2.15 -14.55 -10.01
CA LEU A 99 2.16 -15.65 -10.98
C LEU A 99 1.33 -15.34 -12.23
N ILE A 100 0.18 -14.71 -12.07
CA ILE A 100 -0.67 -14.27 -13.18
C ILE A 100 0.07 -13.20 -14.00
N LEU A 101 0.63 -12.18 -13.36
CA LEU A 101 1.37 -11.11 -14.02
C LEU A 101 2.62 -11.62 -14.76
N LYS A 102 3.33 -12.59 -14.17
CA LYS A 102 4.44 -13.28 -14.83
C LYS A 102 4.05 -13.94 -16.14
N ARG A 103 2.85 -14.54 -16.21
CA ARG A 103 2.37 -15.24 -17.41
C ARG A 103 1.74 -14.32 -18.44
N THR A 104 1.12 -13.22 -18.00
CA THR A 104 0.35 -12.32 -18.88
C THR A 104 1.14 -11.09 -19.32
N ALA A 105 1.43 -10.17 -18.41
CA ALA A 105 1.97 -8.85 -18.72
C ALA A 105 3.49 -8.79 -18.73
N PHE A 106 4.15 -9.59 -17.87
CA PHE A 106 5.61 -9.54 -17.69
C PHE A 106 6.27 -10.85 -18.10
N ARG A 107 6.14 -11.23 -19.37
CA ARG A 107 6.82 -12.39 -19.95
C ARG A 107 8.32 -12.14 -20.01
N GLY A 108 9.13 -13.16 -19.69
CA GLY A 108 10.58 -13.12 -19.68
C GLY A 108 11.17 -13.51 -18.33
N GLU A 109 12.46 -13.78 -18.31
CA GLU A 109 13.16 -14.14 -17.08
C GLU A 109 13.60 -12.88 -16.31
N PRO A 110 13.55 -12.90 -14.96
CA PRO A 110 14.13 -11.83 -14.17
C PRO A 110 15.62 -11.74 -14.42
N VAL A 111 16.14 -10.51 -14.41
CA VAL A 111 17.57 -10.27 -14.59
C VAL A 111 18.35 -11.05 -13.52
N PRO A 112 19.35 -11.87 -13.90
CA PRO A 112 20.12 -12.64 -12.95
C PRO A 112 20.80 -11.70 -11.95
N PHE A 113 20.74 -12.08 -10.67
CA PHE A 113 21.39 -11.34 -9.60
C PHE A 113 22.90 -11.61 -9.67
N VAL A 114 23.59 -10.87 -10.54
CA VAL A 114 25.05 -10.82 -10.57
C VAL A 114 25.46 -9.57 -9.80
N MET A 115 26.01 -9.73 -8.62
CA MET A 115 26.59 -8.65 -7.84
C MET A 115 28.03 -9.06 -7.49
N GLU A 116 28.99 -8.38 -8.07
CA GLU A 116 30.34 -8.41 -7.53
C GLU A 116 30.27 -7.85 -6.12
N LEU A 117 30.69 -8.64 -5.13
CA LEU A 117 30.71 -8.19 -3.74
C LEU A 117 31.80 -7.13 -3.62
N PRO A 118 31.46 -5.86 -3.47
CA PRO A 118 32.47 -4.82 -3.28
C PRO A 118 33.25 -5.11 -2.00
N ASN A 119 34.54 -4.75 -2.00
CA ASN A 119 35.38 -4.86 -0.82
C ASN A 119 34.69 -4.18 0.36
N TYR A 120 34.62 -4.89 1.47
CA TYR A 120 34.00 -4.38 2.69
C TYR A 120 34.77 -3.14 3.17
N ARG A 121 34.09 -1.99 3.12
CA ARG A 121 34.58 -0.73 3.71
C ARG A 121 33.57 -0.31 4.78
N MET A 122 34.06 0.03 5.96
CA MET A 122 33.21 0.61 7.01
C MET A 122 32.68 1.96 6.53
N PRO A 123 31.34 2.12 6.46
CA PRO A 123 30.75 3.40 6.08
C PRO A 123 31.04 4.46 7.14
N SER A 124 31.38 5.68 6.74
CA SER A 124 31.58 6.76 7.71
C SER A 124 30.23 7.13 8.34
N PRO A 125 30.13 7.26 9.66
CA PRO A 125 28.87 7.53 10.35
C PRO A 125 28.23 8.85 9.88
N LYS A 126 29.04 9.84 9.57
CA LYS A 126 28.58 11.15 9.08
C LYS A 126 27.89 11.03 7.72
N SER A 127 28.44 10.27 6.78
CA SER A 127 27.85 10.08 5.46
C SER A 127 26.56 9.27 5.52
N VAL A 128 26.52 8.27 6.42
CA VAL A 128 25.31 7.46 6.65
C VAL A 128 24.19 8.34 7.22
N PHE A 129 24.48 9.16 8.22
CA PHE A 129 23.48 10.05 8.82
C PHE A 129 22.95 11.08 7.83
N LEU A 130 23.82 11.72 7.04
CA LEU A 130 23.41 12.67 6.00
C LEU A 130 22.51 12.01 4.96
N LEU A 131 22.89 10.84 4.48
CA LEU A 131 22.09 10.11 3.47
C LEU A 131 20.72 9.68 4.02
N LEU A 132 20.69 9.19 5.27
CA LEU A 132 19.45 8.83 5.96
C LEU A 132 18.54 10.04 6.11
N TRP A 133 19.10 11.19 6.55
CA TRP A 133 18.35 12.43 6.73
C TRP A 133 17.78 12.96 5.42
N GLU A 134 18.58 12.96 4.36
CA GLU A 134 18.12 13.36 3.02
C GLU A 134 16.97 12.48 2.54
N LYS A 135 17.11 11.15 2.63
CA LYS A 135 16.07 10.21 2.21
C LYS A 135 14.81 10.28 3.08
N ALA A 136 14.98 10.45 4.39
CA ALA A 136 13.86 10.62 5.31
C ALA A 136 13.11 11.93 5.03
N ARG A 137 13.82 13.03 4.82
CA ARG A 137 13.24 14.33 4.48
C ARG A 137 12.46 14.26 3.17
N ASP A 138 13.03 13.69 2.12
CA ASP A 138 12.37 13.52 0.83
C ASP A 138 11.08 12.68 0.94
N CYS A 139 11.14 11.60 1.71
CA CYS A 139 9.99 10.73 1.95
C CYS A 139 8.88 11.47 2.72
N LEU A 140 9.24 12.16 3.81
CA LEU A 140 8.31 12.91 4.63
C LEU A 140 7.68 14.05 3.84
N GLN A 141 8.47 14.83 3.10
CA GLN A 141 7.97 15.96 2.33
C GLN A 141 6.97 15.51 1.27
N ARG A 142 7.26 14.44 0.53
CA ARG A 142 6.34 13.90 -0.49
C ARG A 142 5.08 13.31 0.13
N ALA A 143 5.22 12.49 1.16
CA ALA A 143 4.09 11.88 1.84
C ALA A 143 3.20 12.95 2.49
N PHE A 144 3.80 13.93 3.20
CA PHE A 144 3.08 15.02 3.85
C PHE A 144 2.31 15.86 2.82
N THR A 145 2.95 16.28 1.73
CA THR A 145 2.29 17.12 0.72
C THR A 145 1.09 16.42 0.09
N VAL A 146 1.25 15.16 -0.34
CA VAL A 146 0.17 14.41 -0.97
C VAL A 146 -0.97 14.13 0.00
N ILE A 147 -0.65 13.67 1.21
CA ILE A 147 -1.67 13.36 2.23
C ILE A 147 -2.38 14.64 2.68
N PHE A 148 -1.65 15.73 2.90
CA PHE A 148 -2.21 17.00 3.33
C PHE A 148 -3.18 17.58 2.31
N ILE A 149 -2.79 17.64 1.04
CA ILE A 149 -3.67 18.11 -0.03
C ILE A 149 -4.90 17.22 -0.16
N ALA A 150 -4.72 15.90 -0.14
CA ALA A 150 -5.81 14.93 -0.22
C ALA A 150 -6.77 15.07 0.96
N THR A 151 -6.26 15.28 2.18
CA THR A 151 -7.08 15.48 3.37
C THR A 151 -7.88 16.77 3.30
N ILE A 152 -7.29 17.87 2.80
CA ILE A 152 -8.00 19.13 2.58
C ILE A 152 -9.12 18.96 1.57
N ILE A 153 -8.87 18.26 0.45
CA ILE A 153 -9.88 18.01 -0.58
C ILE A 153 -11.04 17.19 0.00
N ILE A 154 -10.74 16.11 0.74
CA ILE A 154 -11.78 15.27 1.35
C ILE A 154 -12.55 16.07 2.40
N TRP A 155 -11.87 16.83 3.25
CA TRP A 155 -12.51 17.68 4.24
C TRP A 155 -13.46 18.69 3.57
N PHE A 156 -13.00 19.34 2.50
CA PHE A 156 -13.84 20.25 1.72
C PHE A 156 -15.08 19.55 1.16
N LEU A 157 -14.91 18.37 0.55
CA LEU A 157 -16.01 17.58 0.00
C LEU A 157 -16.98 17.06 1.07
N GLN A 158 -16.53 16.88 2.31
CA GLN A 158 -17.38 16.45 3.43
C GLN A 158 -18.12 17.62 4.08
N SER A 159 -17.50 18.81 4.13
CA SER A 159 -18.01 19.96 4.86
C SER A 159 -18.93 20.86 4.04
N PHE A 160 -18.87 20.78 2.72
CA PHE A 160 -19.64 21.68 1.85
C PHE A 160 -20.68 20.94 1.01
N ASP A 161 -21.84 21.58 0.85
CA ASP A 161 -22.89 21.19 -0.09
C ASP A 161 -22.68 21.87 -1.46
N THR A 162 -23.51 21.52 -2.45
CA THR A 162 -23.56 22.14 -3.79
C THR A 162 -23.75 23.66 -3.79
N ARG A 163 -24.25 24.23 -2.70
CA ARG A 163 -24.43 25.67 -2.50
C ARG A 163 -23.34 26.31 -1.68
N LEU A 164 -22.22 25.61 -1.38
CA LEU A 164 -21.11 26.08 -0.54
C LEU A 164 -21.55 26.44 0.89
N ASN A 165 -22.65 25.90 1.39
CA ASN A 165 -23.03 25.99 2.78
C ASN A 165 -22.34 24.89 3.60
N VAL A 166 -21.92 25.23 4.83
CA VAL A 166 -21.40 24.24 5.77
C VAL A 166 -22.57 23.35 6.22
N VAL A 167 -22.43 22.05 6.01
CA VAL A 167 -23.49 21.07 6.29
C VAL A 167 -23.14 20.37 7.62
N ASP A 168 -24.10 20.36 8.55
CA ASP A 168 -23.98 19.64 9.82
C ASP A 168 -24.22 18.13 9.64
N ASP A 169 -25.03 17.74 8.63
CA ASP A 169 -25.32 16.36 8.29
C ASP A 169 -24.47 15.87 7.10
N SER A 170 -23.62 14.88 7.34
CA SER A 170 -22.77 14.26 6.32
C SER A 170 -23.55 13.62 5.14
N ALA A 171 -24.89 13.44 5.28
CA ALA A 171 -25.75 12.88 4.23
C ALA A 171 -26.00 13.85 3.05
N ASP A 172 -25.85 15.15 3.28
CA ASP A 172 -26.07 16.22 2.28
C ASP A 172 -24.76 16.81 1.73
N SER A 173 -23.61 16.25 2.14
CA SER A 173 -22.31 16.67 1.65
C SER A 173 -22.12 16.30 0.17
N LEU A 174 -21.24 17.06 -0.52
CA LEU A 174 -20.82 16.77 -1.89
C LEU A 174 -20.29 15.34 -2.04
N LEU A 175 -19.59 14.84 -1.03
CA LEU A 175 -19.07 13.48 -1.00
C LEU A 175 -20.19 12.44 -0.96
N ALA A 176 -21.26 12.69 -0.19
CA ALA A 176 -22.44 11.80 -0.14
C ALA A 176 -23.19 11.80 -1.47
N MET A 177 -23.27 12.94 -2.15
CA MET A 177 -23.90 13.02 -3.47
C MET A 177 -23.12 12.21 -4.51
N ILE A 178 -21.80 12.32 -4.53
CA ILE A 178 -20.93 11.48 -5.38
C ILE A 178 -21.12 10.00 -5.02
N GLY A 179 -21.18 9.68 -3.71
CA GLY A 179 -21.43 8.34 -3.21
C GLY A 179 -22.78 7.78 -3.68
N LYS A 180 -23.87 8.57 -3.60
CA LYS A 180 -25.22 8.21 -4.10
C LYS A 180 -25.21 7.96 -5.61
N PHE A 181 -24.45 8.75 -6.38
CA PHE A 181 -24.34 8.60 -7.83
C PHE A 181 -23.58 7.31 -8.23
N ILE A 182 -22.57 6.93 -7.45
CA ILE A 182 -21.75 5.75 -7.70
C ILE A 182 -22.35 4.48 -7.06
N ALA A 183 -23.18 4.61 -6.01
CA ALA A 183 -23.81 3.50 -5.30
C ALA A 183 -24.51 2.46 -6.22
N PRO A 184 -25.23 2.83 -7.29
CA PRO A 184 -25.87 1.86 -8.18
C PRO A 184 -24.89 0.91 -8.87
N ILE A 185 -23.63 1.34 -9.11
CA ILE A 185 -22.60 0.51 -9.72
C ILE A 185 -22.14 -0.60 -8.75
N PHE A 186 -22.16 -0.31 -7.44
CA PHE A 186 -21.77 -1.27 -6.40
C PHE A 186 -22.93 -2.08 -5.81
N LYS A 187 -24.17 -1.78 -6.22
CA LYS A 187 -25.36 -2.52 -5.81
C LYS A 187 -25.30 -4.04 -6.08
N PRO A 188 -24.78 -4.52 -7.24
CA PRO A 188 -24.64 -5.96 -7.48
C PRO A 188 -23.60 -6.63 -6.59
N LEU A 189 -22.69 -5.86 -5.97
CA LEU A 189 -21.68 -6.37 -5.01
C LEU A 189 -22.17 -6.36 -3.54
N GLY A 190 -23.42 -5.96 -3.28
CA GLY A 190 -23.97 -5.86 -1.92
C GLY A 190 -23.66 -4.54 -1.21
N PHE A 191 -22.92 -3.61 -1.82
CA PHE A 191 -22.55 -2.30 -1.27
C PHE A 191 -23.45 -1.19 -1.85
N GLY A 192 -24.78 -1.34 -1.72
CA GLY A 192 -25.75 -0.36 -2.22
C GLY A 192 -25.92 0.88 -1.34
N ASP A 193 -25.27 0.92 -0.19
CA ASP A 193 -25.34 2.06 0.72
C ASP A 193 -24.30 3.13 0.34
N TRP A 194 -24.75 4.38 0.27
CA TRP A 194 -23.89 5.53 -0.01
C TRP A 194 -22.76 5.69 1.00
N ARG A 195 -22.98 5.28 2.26
CA ARG A 195 -21.97 5.31 3.34
C ARG A 195 -20.79 4.39 3.01
N ALA A 196 -21.06 3.20 2.51
CA ALA A 196 -20.02 2.25 2.13
C ALA A 196 -19.20 2.78 0.93
N VAL A 197 -19.86 3.44 -0.03
CA VAL A 197 -19.18 4.03 -1.21
C VAL A 197 -18.33 5.25 -0.80
N THR A 198 -18.84 6.13 0.06
CA THR A 198 -18.05 7.27 0.59
C THR A 198 -16.86 6.81 1.41
N ALA A 199 -17.03 5.76 2.23
CA ALA A 199 -15.93 5.14 2.97
C ALA A 199 -14.88 4.53 2.03
N LEU A 200 -15.29 3.96 0.90
CA LEU A 200 -14.38 3.42 -0.11
C LEU A 200 -13.57 4.53 -0.78
N ILE A 201 -14.20 5.65 -1.14
CA ILE A 201 -13.54 6.80 -1.78
C ILE A 201 -12.54 7.46 -0.81
N SER A 202 -12.95 7.72 0.42
CA SER A 202 -12.07 8.30 1.45
C SER A 202 -10.94 7.33 1.83
N GLY A 203 -11.20 6.04 1.86
CA GLY A 203 -10.23 5.00 2.14
C GLY A 203 -9.19 4.78 1.06
N PHE A 204 -9.53 5.10 -0.18
CA PHE A 204 -8.56 5.08 -1.28
C PHE A 204 -7.46 6.14 -1.06
N THR A 205 -7.83 7.28 -0.53
CA THR A 205 -6.90 8.39 -0.28
C THR A 205 -6.13 8.20 1.04
N ALA A 206 -6.82 7.84 2.12
CA ALA A 206 -6.20 7.58 3.41
C ALA A 206 -6.84 6.32 4.03
N LYS A 207 -6.10 5.23 4.07
CA LYS A 207 -6.61 3.93 4.56
C LYS A 207 -7.18 3.99 5.97
N VAL A 208 -6.73 4.93 6.78
CA VAL A 208 -7.20 5.13 8.16
C VAL A 208 -8.53 5.89 8.19
N ALA A 209 -8.82 6.74 7.20
CA ALA A 209 -10.07 7.49 7.14
C ALA A 209 -11.32 6.61 6.97
N VAL A 210 -11.16 5.37 6.46
CA VAL A 210 -12.26 4.39 6.36
C VAL A 210 -12.90 4.13 7.72
N VAL A 211 -12.09 4.06 8.78
CA VAL A 211 -12.58 3.77 10.14
C VAL A 211 -13.38 4.93 10.73
N SER A 212 -13.05 6.15 10.33
CA SER A 212 -13.75 7.35 10.82
C SER A 212 -15.04 7.65 10.07
N THR A 213 -15.24 7.06 8.89
CA THR A 213 -16.43 7.28 8.03
C THR A 213 -17.45 6.16 8.08
N LEU A 214 -17.12 5.01 8.69
CA LEU A 214 -18.02 3.90 9.00
C LEU A 214 -18.65 4.04 10.39
#